data_b7ba11e8b9a8ebf6d903310e36694b09
#
_entry.id   b7ba11e8b9a8ebf6d903310e36694b09
#
_cell.length_a   1.000
_cell.length_b   1.000
_cell.length_c   1.000
_cell.angle_alpha   90.00
_cell.angle_beta   90.00
_cell.angle_gamma   90.00
#
_symmetry.space_group_name_H-M   'P 1'
#
loop_
_entity.id
_entity.type
_entity.pdbx_description
1 polymer ?
#
loop_
_entity_poly.entity_id
_entity_poly.type
_entity_poly.pdbx_seq_one_letter_code
_entity_poly.pdbx_strand_id
1 'polypeptide(L)'
;MGKKKFYVVWHGVSPGIYTSWTDCKLQINGFEGAIYKSFDTQEEAERAYNTSPYLYILKKKPTAPAVSGNAPPDVPSYRHDTVIHLPPEVPAEALAVDAACSGNPGPMEYRGVYLRTGETVFHFGPVYGTNNIGEFLAIVHALALMEQKNIRMPVFSDSRNAIGWVKQKRCKTKLERSPRTEALYQMIERAETWLKTHKTDIPILKWETERWGEVPADFGRK
;
A
#
# COMPACT_ATOMS: atom_id res chain seq x y z
N MET A 1 -30.56 18.77 15.94
CA MET A 1 -29.17 19.19 15.62
C MET A 1 -28.49 18.02 14.89
N GLY A 2 -28.03 18.24 13.63
CA GLY A 2 -27.32 17.20 12.87
C GLY A 2 -26.01 16.83 13.52
N LYS A 3 -25.68 15.53 13.58
CA LYS A 3 -24.39 15.04 14.09
C LYS A 3 -23.27 15.65 13.25
N LYS A 4 -22.26 16.24 13.90
CA LYS A 4 -21.05 16.75 13.25
C LYS A 4 -20.31 15.59 12.63
N LYS A 5 -19.97 15.67 11.33
CA LYS A 5 -19.20 14.66 10.63
C LYS A 5 -17.85 15.20 10.18
N PHE A 6 -16.90 14.29 10.05
CA PHE A 6 -15.57 14.56 9.55
C PHE A 6 -15.39 13.83 8.21
N TYR A 7 -14.84 14.50 7.22
CA TYR A 7 -14.67 13.97 5.86
C TYR A 7 -13.19 13.85 5.56
N VAL A 8 -12.73 12.65 5.32
CA VAL A 8 -11.35 12.39 4.91
C VAL A 8 -11.32 12.32 3.40
N VAL A 9 -10.45 13.12 2.79
CA VAL A 9 -10.12 13.05 1.37
C VAL A 9 -8.69 12.52 1.26
N TRP A 10 -8.54 11.31 0.76
CA TRP A 10 -7.22 10.73 0.49
C TRP A 10 -6.72 11.06 -0.90
N HIS A 11 -7.66 11.17 -1.87
CA HIS A 11 -7.37 11.53 -3.24
C HIS A 11 -8.35 12.58 -3.73
N GLY A 12 -7.84 13.75 -4.11
CA GLY A 12 -8.61 14.93 -4.49
C GLY A 12 -7.67 16.09 -4.76
N VAL A 13 -8.22 17.27 -5.03
CA VAL A 13 -7.44 18.50 -5.29
C VAL A 13 -6.51 18.81 -4.11
N SER A 14 -7.01 18.68 -2.89
CA SER A 14 -6.22 18.81 -1.66
C SER A 14 -6.59 17.69 -0.70
N PRO A 15 -5.76 16.65 -0.53
CA PRO A 15 -5.96 15.62 0.48
C PRO A 15 -5.96 16.21 1.90
N GLY A 16 -6.86 15.73 2.78
CA GLY A 16 -6.96 16.25 4.14
C GLY A 16 -8.23 15.81 4.86
N ILE A 17 -8.43 16.36 6.09
CA ILE A 17 -9.63 16.12 6.89
C ILE A 17 -10.46 17.41 6.91
N TYR A 18 -11.73 17.31 6.54
CA TYR A 18 -12.67 18.42 6.43
C TYR A 18 -13.82 18.24 7.42
N THR A 19 -14.22 19.32 8.06
CA THR A 19 -15.35 19.32 9.02
C THR A 19 -16.67 19.73 8.38
N SER A 20 -16.63 20.10 7.09
CA SER A 20 -17.77 20.51 6.29
C SER A 20 -17.84 19.68 5.01
N TRP A 21 -19.05 19.21 4.67
CA TRP A 21 -19.30 18.56 3.39
C TRP A 21 -19.01 19.48 2.20
N THR A 22 -19.31 20.77 2.34
CA THR A 22 -19.06 21.76 1.28
C THR A 22 -17.57 21.83 0.94
N ASP A 23 -16.71 21.89 1.94
CA ASP A 23 -15.27 21.96 1.76
C ASP A 23 -14.71 20.64 1.20
N CYS A 24 -15.18 19.50 1.70
CA CYS A 24 -14.84 18.19 1.15
C CYS A 24 -15.25 18.08 -0.32
N LYS A 25 -16.46 18.52 -0.66
CA LYS A 25 -16.99 18.47 -2.04
C LYS A 25 -16.13 19.28 -3.01
N LEU A 26 -15.59 20.42 -2.59
CA LEU A 26 -14.68 21.22 -3.42
C LEU A 26 -13.40 20.46 -3.79
N GLN A 27 -12.97 19.51 -2.94
CA GLN A 27 -11.75 18.75 -3.16
C GLN A 27 -11.95 17.54 -4.09
N ILE A 28 -13.17 17.06 -4.21
CA ILE A 28 -13.47 15.82 -4.94
C ILE A 28 -14.28 16.05 -6.23
N ASN A 29 -14.94 17.21 -6.35
CA ASN A 29 -15.82 17.49 -7.47
C ASN A 29 -14.99 17.69 -8.76
N GLY A 30 -15.26 16.87 -9.79
CA GLY A 30 -14.52 16.90 -11.05
C GLY A 30 -13.11 16.31 -10.97
N PHE A 31 -12.69 15.77 -9.83
CA PHE A 31 -11.39 15.12 -9.68
C PHE A 31 -11.50 13.63 -10.01
N GLU A 32 -10.88 13.20 -11.12
CA GLU A 32 -10.91 11.80 -11.54
C GLU A 32 -10.18 10.90 -10.54
N GLY A 33 -10.86 9.82 -10.10
CA GLY A 33 -10.31 8.91 -9.10
C GLY A 33 -10.35 9.44 -7.67
N ALA A 34 -11.20 10.42 -7.35
CA ALA A 34 -11.37 10.93 -5.99
C ALA A 34 -11.71 9.81 -4.99
N ILE A 35 -10.99 9.80 -3.85
CA ILE A 35 -11.18 8.84 -2.76
C ILE A 35 -11.44 9.59 -1.48
N TYR A 36 -12.63 9.41 -0.91
CA TYR A 36 -13.04 10.07 0.33
C TYR A 36 -14.03 9.22 1.12
N LYS A 37 -14.17 9.54 2.42
CA LYS A 37 -15.15 8.92 3.31
C LYS A 37 -15.48 9.83 4.50
N SER A 38 -16.72 9.72 5.04
CA SER A 38 -17.14 10.41 6.24
C SER A 38 -17.00 9.54 7.48
N PHE A 39 -16.66 10.16 8.62
CA PHE A 39 -16.51 9.56 9.94
C PHE A 39 -17.34 10.34 10.96
N ASP A 40 -17.70 9.69 12.06
CA ASP A 40 -18.53 10.30 13.10
C ASP A 40 -17.68 11.01 14.18
N THR A 41 -16.39 10.67 14.30
CA THR A 41 -15.45 11.30 15.24
C THR A 41 -14.20 11.81 14.54
N GLN A 42 -13.54 12.79 15.15
CA GLN A 42 -12.28 13.33 14.64
C GLN A 42 -11.15 12.31 14.74
N GLU A 43 -11.10 11.57 15.84
CA GLU A 43 -10.07 10.54 16.05
C GLU A 43 -10.15 9.40 15.00
N GLU A 44 -11.38 9.01 14.62
CA GLU A 44 -11.56 8.06 13.51
C GLU A 44 -11.09 8.63 12.18
N ALA A 45 -11.38 9.90 11.91
CA ALA A 45 -10.97 10.57 10.69
C ALA A 45 -9.43 10.71 10.62
N GLU A 46 -8.77 11.09 11.72
CA GLU A 46 -7.32 11.21 11.81
C GLU A 46 -6.65 9.85 11.62
N ARG A 47 -7.16 8.81 12.28
CA ARG A 47 -6.68 7.44 12.11
C ARG A 47 -6.87 6.97 10.67
N ALA A 48 -8.02 7.27 10.07
CA ALA A 48 -8.30 6.91 8.69
C ALA A 48 -7.42 7.66 7.70
N TYR A 49 -7.18 8.95 7.92
CA TYR A 49 -6.32 9.76 7.05
C TYR A 49 -4.88 9.25 7.03
N ASN A 50 -4.38 8.82 8.18
CA ASN A 50 -3.04 8.25 8.33
C ASN A 50 -2.93 6.78 7.91
N THR A 51 -4.03 6.18 7.44
CA THR A 51 -4.09 4.77 7.05
C THR A 51 -4.53 4.65 5.58
N SER A 52 -4.28 3.49 4.97
CA SER A 52 -4.70 3.25 3.59
C SER A 52 -6.22 3.39 3.41
N PRO A 53 -6.70 4.20 2.43
CA PRO A 53 -8.13 4.39 2.15
C PRO A 53 -8.87 3.07 1.87
N TYR A 54 -8.18 2.09 1.32
CA TYR A 54 -8.76 0.79 0.94
C TYR A 54 -9.30 0.00 2.14
N LEU A 55 -8.76 0.19 3.34
CA LEU A 55 -9.29 -0.41 4.58
C LEU A 55 -10.70 0.09 4.93
N TYR A 56 -11.07 1.26 4.44
CA TYR A 56 -12.34 1.92 4.72
C TYR A 56 -13.34 1.85 3.56
N ILE A 57 -12.88 1.67 2.33
CA ILE A 57 -13.71 1.68 1.12
C ILE A 57 -14.20 0.28 0.77
N LEU A 58 -13.42 -0.77 1.03
CA LEU A 58 -13.73 -2.16 0.68
C LEU A 58 -14.67 -2.86 1.68
N LYS A 59 -15.06 -2.24 2.80
CA LYS A 59 -16.12 -2.77 3.66
C LYS A 59 -17.49 -2.58 2.99
N LYS A 60 -17.93 -3.57 2.18
CA LYS A 60 -19.35 -3.76 1.88
C LYS A 60 -20.10 -3.83 3.21
N LYS A 61 -21.15 -2.98 3.38
CA LYS A 61 -22.11 -3.11 4.48
C LYS A 61 -22.60 -4.54 4.54
N PRO A 62 -22.53 -5.23 5.69
CA PRO A 62 -23.37 -6.40 5.91
C PRO A 62 -24.80 -5.88 6.05
N THR A 63 -25.71 -6.38 5.24
CA THR A 63 -27.15 -6.31 5.50
C THR A 63 -27.41 -7.22 6.70
N ALA A 64 -27.67 -6.62 7.86
CA ALA A 64 -28.04 -7.34 9.07
C ALA A 64 -29.55 -7.54 9.14
N PRO A 65 -30.04 -8.70 9.63
CA PRO A 65 -31.27 -8.74 10.42
C PRO A 65 -30.89 -8.48 11.88
N ALA A 66 -31.71 -7.67 12.54
CA ALA A 66 -31.60 -7.36 13.94
C ALA A 66 -31.84 -8.61 14.80
N VAL A 67 -30.90 -8.92 15.71
CA VAL A 67 -31.16 -9.71 16.91
C VAL A 67 -30.40 -9.05 18.06
N SER A 68 -31.16 -8.78 19.12
CA SER A 68 -30.71 -8.20 20.39
C SER A 68 -29.86 -9.18 21.18
N GLY A 69 -28.90 -8.65 21.93
CA GLY A 69 -28.36 -9.33 23.12
C GLY A 69 -26.86 -9.53 23.13
N ASN A 70 -26.21 -8.74 24.01
CA ASN A 70 -24.99 -9.02 24.77
C ASN A 70 -23.66 -9.29 24.04
N ALA A 71 -22.70 -8.41 24.36
CA ALA A 71 -21.26 -8.43 24.20
C ALA A 71 -20.74 -8.32 22.74
N PRO A 72 -19.79 -7.42 22.51
CA PRO A 72 -19.16 -7.34 21.21
C PRO A 72 -18.29 -8.59 20.99
N PRO A 73 -18.38 -9.25 19.82
CA PRO A 73 -17.42 -10.27 19.47
C PRO A 73 -16.05 -9.61 19.34
N ASP A 74 -15.06 -10.28 19.93
CA ASP A 74 -13.63 -9.98 19.81
C ASP A 74 -13.30 -9.54 18.37
N VAL A 75 -13.14 -8.25 18.20
CA VAL A 75 -12.40 -7.71 17.07
C VAL A 75 -10.98 -8.16 17.34
N PRO A 76 -10.32 -8.90 16.44
CA PRO A 76 -8.90 -9.15 16.60
C PRO A 76 -8.24 -7.79 16.75
N SER A 77 -7.88 -7.44 17.97
CA SER A 77 -7.00 -6.31 18.22
C SER A 77 -5.70 -6.68 17.55
N TYR A 78 -5.44 -6.11 16.38
CA TYR A 78 -4.09 -6.00 15.89
C TYR A 78 -3.35 -5.14 16.92
N ARG A 79 -2.90 -5.78 17.98
CA ARG A 79 -1.95 -5.19 18.92
C ARG A 79 -0.71 -4.89 18.12
N HIS A 80 -0.45 -3.62 17.92
CA HIS A 80 0.79 -3.07 17.41
C HIS A 80 1.90 -3.23 18.46
N ASP A 81 2.25 -4.49 18.79
CA ASP A 81 3.41 -4.82 19.59
C ASP A 81 4.21 -5.98 18.95
N THR A 82 4.15 -6.10 17.63
CA THR A 82 5.14 -6.92 16.95
C THR A 82 6.40 -6.08 16.83
N VAL A 83 7.21 -6.09 17.87
CA VAL A 83 8.62 -5.67 17.76
C VAL A 83 9.22 -6.59 16.70
N ILE A 84 9.46 -6.05 15.51
CA ILE A 84 10.17 -6.80 14.48
C ILE A 84 11.59 -6.96 14.99
N HIS A 85 12.00 -8.20 15.27
CA HIS A 85 13.39 -8.50 15.61
C HIS A 85 14.22 -8.43 14.32
N LEU A 86 14.79 -7.25 14.09
CA LEU A 86 15.66 -7.04 12.93
C LEU A 86 17.06 -7.60 13.21
N PRO A 87 17.70 -8.20 12.20
CA PRO A 87 19.12 -8.51 12.27
C PRO A 87 19.96 -7.25 12.56
N PRO A 88 21.07 -7.35 13.32
CA PRO A 88 21.88 -6.17 13.71
C PRO A 88 22.37 -5.34 12.52
N GLU A 89 22.57 -5.95 11.37
CA GLU A 89 23.03 -5.31 10.15
C GLU A 89 21.90 -4.62 9.35
N VAL A 90 20.62 -4.82 9.73
CA VAL A 90 19.47 -4.22 9.05
C VAL A 90 19.05 -2.97 9.79
N PRO A 91 19.09 -1.79 9.16
CA PRO A 91 18.65 -0.56 9.80
C PRO A 91 17.13 -0.59 10.03
N ALA A 92 16.71 -0.17 11.21
CA ALA A 92 15.28 -0.02 11.52
C ALA A 92 14.63 1.09 10.66
N GLU A 93 15.40 2.14 10.34
CA GLU A 93 14.99 3.18 9.39
C GLU A 93 15.09 2.67 7.95
N ALA A 94 14.19 1.78 7.58
CA ALA A 94 14.13 1.19 6.26
C ALA A 94 12.70 0.74 5.93
N LEU A 95 12.43 0.57 4.65
CA LEU A 95 11.17 0.02 4.15
C LEU A 95 11.43 -1.36 3.54
N ALA A 96 10.68 -2.36 3.97
CA ALA A 96 10.65 -3.65 3.30
C ALA A 96 9.44 -3.72 2.37
N VAL A 97 9.61 -4.31 1.20
CA VAL A 97 8.54 -4.50 0.22
C VAL A 97 8.48 -5.96 -0.22
N ASP A 98 7.27 -6.42 -0.48
CA ASP A 98 7.01 -7.77 -0.97
C ASP A 98 5.71 -7.81 -1.78
N ALA A 99 5.53 -8.90 -2.54
CA ALA A 99 4.32 -9.20 -3.27
C ALA A 99 3.86 -10.64 -3.04
N ALA A 100 2.57 -10.85 -3.16
CA ALA A 100 1.97 -12.19 -3.16
C ALA A 100 1.09 -12.38 -4.38
N CYS A 101 1.05 -13.60 -4.90
CA CYS A 101 0.22 -13.95 -6.04
C CYS A 101 -0.42 -15.32 -5.80
N SER A 102 -1.75 -15.36 -5.76
CA SER A 102 -2.50 -16.62 -5.64
C SER A 102 -2.65 -17.27 -7.02
N GLY A 103 -1.65 -18.10 -7.40
CA GLY A 103 -1.38 -18.54 -8.77
C GLY A 103 -0.39 -17.58 -9.46
N ASN A 104 0.23 -18.01 -10.55
CA ASN A 104 1.26 -17.20 -11.23
C ASN A 104 1.22 -17.41 -12.74
N PRO A 105 0.34 -16.70 -13.50
CA PRO A 105 -0.43 -15.52 -13.10
C PRO A 105 -1.70 -15.82 -12.28
N GLY A 106 -2.12 -14.82 -11.48
CA GLY A 106 -3.30 -14.90 -10.62
C GLY A 106 -3.59 -13.56 -9.92
N PRO A 107 -4.47 -13.55 -8.87
CA PRO A 107 -4.64 -12.40 -8.00
C PRO A 107 -3.31 -12.04 -7.32
N MET A 108 -2.74 -10.92 -7.74
CA MET A 108 -1.46 -10.37 -7.27
C MET A 108 -1.71 -9.12 -6.44
N GLU A 109 -1.01 -9.02 -5.33
CA GLU A 109 -0.99 -7.85 -4.48
C GLU A 109 0.44 -7.59 -3.98
N TYR A 110 0.71 -6.36 -3.55
CA TYR A 110 2.00 -6.02 -2.96
C TYR A 110 1.84 -5.00 -1.84
N ARG A 111 2.81 -4.96 -0.94
CA ARG A 111 2.84 -3.99 0.17
C ARG A 111 4.24 -3.53 0.52
N GLY A 112 4.30 -2.41 1.27
CA GLY A 112 5.50 -1.92 1.91
C GLY A 112 5.29 -1.80 3.41
N VAL A 113 6.27 -2.24 4.20
CA VAL A 113 6.25 -2.24 5.66
C VAL A 113 7.44 -1.45 6.18
N TYR A 114 7.19 -0.50 7.09
CA TYR A 114 8.25 0.24 7.76
C TYR A 114 8.84 -0.61 8.87
N LEU A 115 10.15 -0.85 8.80
CA LEU A 115 10.80 -1.86 9.64
C LEU A 115 10.85 -1.48 11.13
N ARG A 116 10.92 -0.20 11.47
CA ARG A 116 10.95 0.25 12.86
C ARG A 116 9.70 -0.13 13.64
N THR A 117 8.53 0.00 13.00
CA THR A 117 7.23 -0.16 13.66
C THR A 117 6.47 -1.40 13.22
N GLY A 118 6.86 -2.04 12.10
CA GLY A 118 6.07 -3.10 11.49
C GLY A 118 4.81 -2.61 10.77
N GLU A 119 4.64 -1.31 10.67
CA GLU A 119 3.45 -0.71 10.09
C GLU A 119 3.44 -0.82 8.56
N THR A 120 2.30 -1.23 7.99
CA THR A 120 2.11 -1.22 6.53
C THR A 120 1.93 0.21 6.04
N VAL A 121 2.91 0.69 5.26
CA VAL A 121 2.94 2.05 4.72
C VAL A 121 2.07 2.18 3.48
N PHE A 122 2.03 1.14 2.65
CA PHE A 122 1.14 1.03 1.50
C PHE A 122 0.80 -0.43 1.19
N HIS A 123 -0.35 -0.62 0.55
CA HIS A 123 -0.81 -1.90 0.03
C HIS A 123 -1.59 -1.66 -1.26
N PHE A 124 -1.37 -2.50 -2.26
CA PHE A 124 -2.07 -2.47 -3.55
C PHE A 124 -2.49 -3.87 -3.98
N GLY A 125 -3.66 -3.96 -4.59
CA GLY A 125 -4.22 -5.22 -5.11
C GLY A 125 -5.45 -5.69 -4.31
N PRO A 126 -5.97 -6.91 -4.59
CA PRO A 126 -5.46 -7.82 -5.62
C PRO A 126 -5.85 -7.41 -7.05
N VAL A 127 -4.92 -7.59 -7.99
CA VAL A 127 -5.14 -7.48 -9.44
C VAL A 127 -4.58 -8.69 -10.15
N TYR A 128 -5.09 -9.00 -11.34
CA TYR A 128 -4.55 -10.13 -12.09
C TYR A 128 -3.14 -9.82 -12.63
N GLY A 129 -2.16 -10.58 -12.20
CA GLY A 129 -0.75 -10.35 -12.53
C GLY A 129 0.15 -11.52 -12.16
N THR A 130 1.43 -11.26 -12.01
CA THR A 130 2.43 -12.23 -11.56
C THR A 130 3.18 -11.67 -10.35
N ASN A 131 3.73 -12.57 -9.51
CA ASN A 131 4.50 -12.16 -8.34
C ASN A 131 5.62 -11.18 -8.70
N ASN A 132 6.43 -11.51 -9.72
CA ASN A 132 7.56 -10.66 -10.13
C ASN A 132 7.12 -9.23 -10.55
N ILE A 133 5.93 -9.08 -11.17
CA ILE A 133 5.39 -7.75 -11.49
C ILE A 133 5.04 -7.01 -10.19
N GLY A 134 4.39 -7.70 -9.25
CA GLY A 134 4.05 -7.12 -7.94
C GLY A 134 5.28 -6.62 -7.21
N GLU A 135 6.33 -7.43 -7.11
CA GLU A 135 7.60 -7.07 -6.48
C GLU A 135 8.27 -5.87 -7.17
N PHE A 136 8.28 -5.83 -8.51
CA PHE A 136 8.80 -4.69 -9.26
C PHE A 136 8.02 -3.40 -8.95
N LEU A 137 6.70 -3.47 -8.99
CA LEU A 137 5.83 -2.33 -8.69
C LEU A 137 5.94 -1.89 -7.22
N ALA A 138 6.11 -2.83 -6.28
CA ALA A 138 6.32 -2.53 -4.87
C ALA A 138 7.57 -1.68 -4.63
N ILE A 139 8.70 -2.04 -5.27
CA ILE A 139 9.93 -1.26 -5.17
C ILE A 139 9.74 0.13 -5.76
N VAL A 140 9.16 0.25 -6.96
CA VAL A 140 8.94 1.55 -7.60
C VAL A 140 7.99 2.43 -6.78
N HIS A 141 6.92 1.83 -6.22
CA HIS A 141 5.99 2.55 -5.34
C HIS A 141 6.71 3.09 -4.10
N ALA A 142 7.57 2.29 -3.46
CA ALA A 142 8.36 2.71 -2.32
C ALA A 142 9.26 3.90 -2.66
N LEU A 143 9.99 3.82 -3.77
CA LEU A 143 10.88 4.89 -4.22
C LEU A 143 10.11 6.19 -4.53
N ALA A 144 8.99 6.09 -5.24
CA ALA A 144 8.16 7.25 -5.60
C ALA A 144 7.54 7.90 -4.35
N LEU A 145 7.06 7.10 -3.41
CA LEU A 145 6.51 7.59 -2.14
C LEU A 145 7.56 8.33 -1.31
N MET A 146 8.77 7.78 -1.22
CA MET A 146 9.85 8.41 -0.47
C MET A 146 10.32 9.72 -1.11
N GLU A 147 10.39 9.77 -2.43
CA GLU A 147 10.70 11.00 -3.15
C GLU A 147 9.63 12.07 -2.92
N GLN A 148 8.36 11.70 -3.06
CA GLN A 148 7.23 12.61 -2.81
C GLN A 148 7.24 13.18 -1.38
N LYS A 149 7.62 12.37 -0.40
CA LYS A 149 7.67 12.79 1.02
C LYS A 149 9.03 13.36 1.45
N ASN A 150 9.98 13.45 0.53
CA ASN A 150 11.37 13.86 0.80
C ASN A 150 12.03 13.02 1.93
N ILE A 151 11.77 11.71 1.93
CA ILE A 151 12.33 10.74 2.86
C ILE A 151 13.46 9.98 2.18
N ARG A 152 14.55 9.71 2.91
CA ARG A 152 15.70 8.96 2.43
C ARG A 152 15.98 7.79 3.37
N MET A 153 15.56 6.59 2.99
CA MET A 153 15.84 5.36 3.71
C MET A 153 16.01 4.20 2.72
N PRO A 154 16.75 3.14 3.04
CA PRO A 154 16.89 1.98 2.15
C PRO A 154 15.55 1.25 1.96
N VAL A 155 15.38 0.67 0.75
CA VAL A 155 14.29 -0.25 0.42
C VAL A 155 14.85 -1.66 0.36
N PHE A 156 14.28 -2.57 1.12
CA PHE A 156 14.59 -4.00 1.07
C PHE A 156 13.55 -4.76 0.27
N SER A 157 14.02 -5.65 -0.59
CA SER A 157 13.18 -6.65 -1.27
C SER A 157 13.96 -7.97 -1.34
N ASP A 158 13.27 -9.09 -1.22
CA ASP A 158 13.86 -10.42 -1.38
C ASP A 158 13.91 -10.88 -2.86
N SER A 159 13.35 -10.11 -3.78
CA SER A 159 13.31 -10.41 -5.20
C SER A 159 14.54 -9.88 -5.94
N ARG A 160 15.47 -10.76 -6.29
CA ARG A 160 16.61 -10.42 -7.18
C ARG A 160 16.14 -9.97 -8.55
N ASN A 161 15.06 -10.57 -9.07
CA ASN A 161 14.49 -10.22 -10.36
C ASN A 161 13.96 -8.79 -10.38
N ALA A 162 13.13 -8.44 -9.40
CA ALA A 162 12.55 -7.11 -9.28
C ALA A 162 13.63 -6.02 -9.11
N ILE A 163 14.61 -6.25 -8.23
CA ILE A 163 15.76 -5.35 -8.05
C ILE A 163 16.50 -5.16 -9.37
N GLY A 164 16.76 -6.26 -10.11
CA GLY A 164 17.39 -6.22 -11.42
C GLY A 164 16.59 -5.43 -12.46
N TRP A 165 15.26 -5.58 -12.48
CA TRP A 165 14.38 -4.86 -13.38
C TRP A 165 14.32 -3.36 -13.07
N VAL A 166 14.29 -2.99 -11.79
CA VAL A 166 14.34 -1.58 -11.39
C VAL A 166 15.66 -0.93 -11.80
N LYS A 167 16.80 -1.61 -11.58
CA LYS A 167 18.12 -1.12 -12.05
C LYS A 167 18.19 -0.94 -13.56
N GLN A 168 17.51 -1.80 -14.30
CA GLN A 168 17.40 -1.72 -15.78
C GLN A 168 16.27 -0.80 -16.25
N LYS A 169 15.48 -0.24 -15.30
CA LYS A 169 14.33 0.64 -15.56
C LYS A 169 13.31 0.00 -16.49
N ARG A 170 13.15 -1.33 -16.41
CA ARG A 170 12.28 -2.12 -17.28
C ARG A 170 11.77 -3.38 -16.59
N CYS A 171 10.46 -3.57 -16.61
CA CYS A 171 9.79 -4.79 -16.18
C CYS A 171 9.85 -5.85 -17.29
N LYS A 172 10.67 -6.89 -17.12
CA LYS A 172 10.87 -7.93 -18.13
C LYS A 172 9.87 -9.08 -17.96
N THR A 173 8.59 -8.75 -17.77
CA THR A 173 7.54 -9.76 -17.64
C THR A 173 7.30 -10.51 -18.96
N LYS A 174 6.86 -11.76 -18.84
CA LYS A 174 6.34 -12.60 -19.94
C LYS A 174 4.82 -12.72 -19.91
N LEU A 175 4.14 -12.01 -18.99
CA LEU A 175 2.68 -11.97 -18.94
C LEU A 175 2.15 -11.42 -20.27
N GLU A 176 1.15 -12.08 -20.85
CA GLU A 176 0.55 -11.61 -22.10
C GLU A 176 -0.26 -10.34 -21.88
N ARG A 177 -0.08 -9.36 -22.77
CA ARG A 177 -0.90 -8.15 -22.78
C ARG A 177 -2.25 -8.44 -23.40
N SER A 178 -3.31 -8.18 -22.68
CA SER A 178 -4.69 -8.47 -23.06
C SER A 178 -5.63 -7.45 -22.42
N PRO A 179 -6.91 -7.39 -22.80
CA PRO A 179 -7.88 -6.51 -22.14
C PRO A 179 -7.93 -6.70 -20.61
N ARG A 180 -7.67 -7.93 -20.13
CA ARG A 180 -7.64 -8.26 -18.70
C ARG A 180 -6.42 -7.69 -17.98
N THR A 181 -5.29 -7.57 -18.67
CA THR A 181 -4.00 -7.12 -18.12
C THR A 181 -3.65 -5.69 -18.49
N GLU A 182 -4.49 -5.01 -19.30
CA GLU A 182 -4.19 -3.69 -19.84
C GLU A 182 -3.93 -2.65 -18.74
N ALA A 183 -4.79 -2.60 -17.71
CA ALA A 183 -4.61 -1.68 -16.59
C ALA A 183 -3.27 -1.93 -15.85
N LEU A 184 -2.86 -3.19 -15.71
CA LEU A 184 -1.57 -3.55 -15.10
C LEU A 184 -0.40 -3.10 -15.99
N TYR A 185 -0.52 -3.26 -17.32
CA TYR A 185 0.49 -2.79 -18.26
C TYR A 185 0.64 -1.27 -18.23
N GLN A 186 -0.44 -0.52 -18.11
CA GLN A 186 -0.39 0.93 -17.93
C GLN A 186 0.33 1.31 -16.62
N MET A 187 0.17 0.53 -15.54
CA MET A 187 0.94 0.74 -14.31
C MET A 187 2.42 0.47 -14.51
N ILE A 188 2.78 -0.61 -15.21
CA ILE A 188 4.16 -0.95 -15.54
C ILE A 188 4.80 0.18 -16.36
N GLU A 189 4.13 0.65 -17.40
CA GLU A 189 4.61 1.74 -18.27
C GLU A 189 4.83 3.04 -17.50
N ARG A 190 3.92 3.38 -16.57
CA ARG A 190 4.08 4.52 -15.66
C ARG A 190 5.28 4.35 -14.73
N ALA A 191 5.46 3.16 -14.17
CA ALA A 191 6.58 2.85 -13.30
C ALA A 191 7.92 2.94 -14.05
N GLU A 192 7.99 2.39 -15.26
CA GLU A 192 9.18 2.49 -16.13
C GLU A 192 9.48 3.93 -16.53
N THR A 193 8.45 4.71 -16.86
CA THR A 193 8.59 6.14 -17.19
C THR A 193 9.13 6.90 -15.99
N TRP A 194 8.56 6.66 -14.80
CA TRP A 194 9.03 7.28 -13.57
C TRP A 194 10.51 6.97 -13.32
N LEU A 195 10.93 5.71 -13.43
CA LEU A 195 12.33 5.30 -13.25
C LEU A 195 13.28 5.96 -14.28
N LYS A 196 12.80 6.27 -15.50
CA LYS A 196 13.61 6.93 -16.51
C LYS A 196 13.75 8.44 -16.28
N THR A 197 12.71 9.06 -15.74
CA THR A 197 12.64 10.52 -15.56
C THR A 197 13.12 10.99 -14.18
N HIS A 198 13.14 10.09 -13.18
CA HIS A 198 13.59 10.39 -11.82
C HIS A 198 14.94 9.72 -11.54
N LYS A 199 15.83 10.47 -10.92
CA LYS A 199 17.09 9.94 -10.38
C LYS A 199 16.95 9.85 -8.86
N THR A 200 16.89 8.65 -8.35
CA THR A 200 16.91 8.40 -6.91
C THR A 200 18.26 7.83 -6.49
N ASP A 201 18.75 8.31 -5.37
CA ASP A 201 19.94 7.80 -4.67
C ASP A 201 19.56 6.84 -3.52
N ILE A 202 18.27 6.52 -3.39
CA ILE A 202 17.75 5.61 -2.38
C ILE A 202 18.31 4.20 -2.62
N PRO A 203 19.03 3.60 -1.66
CA PRO A 203 19.55 2.25 -1.81
C PRO A 203 18.45 1.21 -1.90
N ILE A 204 18.52 0.35 -2.92
CA ILE A 204 17.68 -0.85 -3.04
C ILE A 204 18.54 -2.04 -2.66
N LEU A 205 18.22 -2.69 -1.55
CA LEU A 205 18.99 -3.75 -0.94
C LEU A 205 18.25 -5.08 -1.00
N LYS A 206 18.99 -6.16 -1.14
CA LYS A 206 18.45 -7.52 -1.09
C LYS A 206 18.20 -7.91 0.37
N TRP A 207 17.00 -8.38 0.66
CA TRP A 207 16.70 -9.07 1.91
C TRP A 207 17.22 -10.50 1.81
N GLU A 208 18.12 -10.88 2.71
CA GLU A 208 18.76 -12.21 2.68
C GLU A 208 17.92 -13.22 3.49
N THR A 209 16.88 -13.76 2.86
CA THR A 209 15.89 -14.66 3.47
C THR A 209 16.53 -15.87 4.15
N GLU A 210 17.59 -16.43 3.57
CA GLU A 210 18.32 -17.57 4.15
C GLU A 210 19.01 -17.23 5.50
N ARG A 211 19.34 -15.97 5.72
CA ARG A 211 20.02 -15.49 6.96
C ARG A 211 19.05 -14.87 7.95
N TRP A 212 18.05 -14.16 7.44
CA TRP A 212 17.21 -13.27 8.23
C TRP A 212 15.77 -13.75 8.37
N GLY A 213 15.43 -14.88 7.73
CA GLY A 213 14.04 -15.35 7.65
C GLY A 213 13.22 -14.55 6.62
N GLU A 214 11.91 -14.74 6.65
CA GLU A 214 11.01 -14.06 5.70
C GLU A 214 11.10 -12.53 5.84
N VAL A 215 10.95 -11.84 4.73
CA VAL A 215 10.90 -10.37 4.72
C VAL A 215 9.71 -9.88 5.53
N PRO A 216 9.82 -8.83 6.37
CA PRO A 216 8.70 -8.36 7.19
C PRO A 216 7.45 -7.94 6.41
N ALA A 217 7.58 -7.70 5.11
CA ALA A 217 6.48 -7.45 4.20
C ALA A 217 5.84 -8.74 3.64
N ASP A 218 6.35 -9.95 3.96
CA ASP A 218 5.78 -11.22 3.50
C ASP A 218 4.31 -11.39 3.91
N PHE A 219 3.49 -11.88 3.00
CA PHE A 219 2.04 -12.04 3.21
C PHE A 219 1.66 -13.27 4.04
N GLY A 220 2.64 -14.13 4.40
CA GLY A 220 2.40 -15.34 5.18
C GLY A 220 1.55 -16.39 4.44
N ARG A 221 1.46 -16.31 3.12
CA ARG A 221 0.72 -17.27 2.28
C ARG A 221 1.71 -18.27 1.69
N LYS A 222 1.83 -19.41 2.33
CA LYS A 222 2.52 -20.58 1.80
C LYS A 222 1.52 -21.66 1.43
#